data_bb4113057f9c29e0f4069181ce9af97f
#
_entry.id   bb4113057f9c29e0f4069181ce9af97f
#
_cell.length_a   1.000
_cell.length_b   1.000
_cell.length_c   1.000
_cell.angle_alpha   90.00
_cell.angle_beta   90.00
_cell.angle_gamma   90.00
#
_symmetry.space_group_name_H-M   'P 1'
#
loop_
_entity.id
_entity.type
_entity.pdbx_description
1 polymer ?
#
loop_
_entity_poly.entity_id
_entity_poly.type
_entity_poly.pdbx_seq_one_letter_code
_entity_poly.pdbx_strand_id
1 'polypeptide(L)'
;MTVVRDALILLNGPATLDIRVWERARSGGVSPEDILGGDRRAYGALGISGTSAGTLSELAASGFPERERDHARRKNVRIVTCEDMDYPDALRGIPDAPLALYVAGGLPSGVSGVAV
;
A
#
# COMPACT_ATOMS: atom_id res chain seq x y z
N MET A 1 -1.69 11.20 4.41
CA MET A 1 -0.54 11.06 5.30
C MET A 1 0.51 10.17 4.70
N THR A 2 1.73 10.63 4.75
CA THR A 2 2.84 9.90 4.15
C THR A 2 3.08 8.53 4.80
N VAL A 3 2.92 8.45 6.11
CA VAL A 3 3.16 7.19 6.82
C VAL A 3 2.21 6.10 6.36
N VAL A 4 0.94 6.41 6.27
CA VAL A 4 -0.05 5.43 5.81
C VAL A 4 0.22 5.01 4.38
N ARG A 5 0.51 5.99 3.53
CA ARG A 5 0.79 5.72 2.12
C ARG A 5 2.02 4.84 1.97
N ASP A 6 3.08 5.14 2.71
CA ASP A 6 4.31 4.37 2.62
C ASP A 6 4.11 2.93 3.09
N ALA A 7 3.34 2.75 4.16
CA ALA A 7 3.03 1.39 4.63
C ALA A 7 2.28 0.60 3.58
N LEU A 8 1.30 1.22 2.93
CA LEU A 8 0.52 0.55 1.88
C LEU A 8 1.36 0.27 0.64
N ILE A 9 2.26 1.16 0.29
CA ILE A 9 3.19 0.92 -0.82
C ILE A 9 4.07 -0.29 -0.50
N LEU A 10 4.58 -0.35 0.71
CA LEU A 10 5.43 -1.46 1.12
C LEU A 10 4.70 -2.79 1.02
N LEU A 11 3.48 -2.84 1.55
CA LEU A 11 2.72 -4.08 1.57
C LEU A 11 2.20 -4.46 0.18
N ASN A 12 1.87 -3.48 -0.64
CA ASN A 12 1.31 -3.72 -1.96
C ASN A 12 2.33 -4.32 -2.92
N GLY A 13 3.58 -3.85 -2.84
CA GLY A 13 4.61 -4.30 -3.75
C GLY A 13 4.98 -5.76 -3.57
N PRO A 14 5.68 -6.08 -2.50
CA PRO A 14 6.16 -7.46 -2.33
C PRO A 14 5.17 -8.42 -1.71
N ALA A 15 4.20 -7.94 -0.94
CA ALA A 15 3.34 -8.82 -0.16
C ALA A 15 2.02 -9.15 -0.81
N THR A 16 1.48 -8.25 -1.60
CA THR A 16 0.22 -8.48 -2.33
C THR A 16 -0.93 -8.86 -1.40
N LEU A 17 -1.27 -7.96 -0.49
CA LEU A 17 -2.39 -8.17 0.40
C LEU A 17 -3.62 -7.43 -0.14
N ASP A 18 -4.81 -7.87 0.28
CA ASP A 18 -6.01 -7.16 -0.13
C ASP A 18 -6.49 -6.20 0.97
N ILE A 19 -7.47 -5.38 0.61
CA ILE A 19 -7.97 -4.34 1.48
C ILE A 19 -8.56 -4.90 2.76
N ARG A 20 -9.24 -6.06 2.69
CA ARG A 20 -9.90 -6.64 3.85
C ARG A 20 -8.91 -7.04 4.93
N VAL A 21 -7.79 -7.60 4.51
CA VAL A 21 -6.74 -7.99 5.45
C VAL A 21 -6.18 -6.75 6.13
N TRP A 22 -5.94 -5.71 5.35
CA TRP A 22 -5.44 -4.44 5.86
C TRP A 22 -6.42 -3.83 6.87
N GLU A 23 -7.70 -3.75 6.51
CA GLU A 23 -8.70 -3.15 7.38
C GLU A 23 -8.85 -3.93 8.68
N ARG A 24 -8.81 -5.24 8.61
CA ARG A 24 -8.91 -6.08 9.80
C ARG A 24 -7.71 -5.85 10.72
N ALA A 25 -6.52 -5.75 10.16
CA ALA A 25 -5.34 -5.51 10.96
C ALA A 25 -5.39 -4.14 11.63
N ARG A 26 -5.84 -3.13 10.90
CA ARG A 26 -6.00 -1.78 11.46
C ARG A 26 -6.98 -1.79 12.62
N SER A 27 -8.09 -2.47 12.47
CA SER A 27 -9.08 -2.60 13.54
C SER A 27 -8.52 -3.32 14.75
N GLY A 28 -7.57 -4.21 14.53
CA GLY A 28 -6.93 -4.97 15.59
C GLY A 28 -5.78 -4.24 16.27
N GLY A 29 -5.49 -3.01 15.86
CA GLY A 29 -4.45 -2.22 16.52
C GLY A 29 -3.13 -2.09 15.77
N VAL A 30 -3.01 -2.67 14.59
CA VAL A 30 -1.80 -2.53 13.80
C VAL A 30 -1.70 -1.11 13.26
N SER A 31 -0.57 -0.46 13.46
CA SER A 31 -0.37 0.91 12.97
C SER A 31 0.54 0.91 11.75
N PRO A 32 0.39 1.93 10.88
CA PRO A 32 1.30 2.08 9.74
C PRO A 32 2.75 2.24 10.19
N GLU A 33 2.98 2.87 11.33
CA GLU A 33 4.33 3.04 11.85
C GLU A 33 4.98 1.69 12.17
N ASP A 34 4.20 0.76 12.71
CA ASP A 34 4.72 -0.58 13.00
C ASP A 34 5.13 -1.29 11.73
N ILE A 35 4.34 -1.13 10.67
CA ILE A 35 4.66 -1.73 9.38
C ILE A 35 5.98 -1.17 8.84
N LEU A 36 6.14 0.14 8.89
CA LEU A 36 7.35 0.79 8.37
C LEU A 36 8.56 0.54 9.26
N GLY A 37 8.32 0.25 10.53
CA GLY A 37 9.39 -0.06 11.47
C GLY A 37 9.87 -1.50 11.39
N GLY A 38 9.26 -2.32 10.57
CA GLY A 38 9.68 -3.71 10.43
C GLY A 38 9.21 -4.61 11.55
N ASP A 39 8.14 -4.25 12.21
CA ASP A 39 7.62 -5.01 13.35
C ASP A 39 7.01 -6.33 12.87
N ARG A 40 7.65 -7.43 13.25
CA ARG A 40 7.19 -8.74 12.82
C ARG A 40 5.84 -9.13 13.38
N ARG A 41 5.46 -8.57 14.53
CA ARG A 41 4.12 -8.82 15.08
C ARG A 41 3.06 -8.19 14.19
N ALA A 42 3.34 -6.99 13.68
CA ALA A 42 2.41 -6.33 12.76
C ALA A 42 2.28 -7.14 11.48
N TYR A 43 3.38 -7.64 10.96
CA TYR A 43 3.35 -8.48 9.76
C TYR A 43 2.57 -9.77 10.03
N GLY A 44 2.75 -10.36 11.20
CA GLY A 44 2.02 -11.57 11.56
C GLY A 44 0.53 -11.36 11.61
N ALA A 45 0.09 -10.20 12.08
CA ALA A 45 -1.33 -9.85 12.09
C ALA A 45 -1.91 -9.77 10.67
N LEU A 46 -1.05 -9.50 9.69
CA LEU A 46 -1.46 -9.48 8.28
C LEU A 46 -1.31 -10.85 7.61
N GLY A 47 -0.89 -11.85 8.34
CA GLY A 47 -0.66 -13.17 7.77
C GLY A 47 0.69 -13.32 7.08
N ILE A 48 1.60 -12.41 7.33
CA ILE A 48 2.93 -12.44 6.72
C ILE A 48 3.93 -12.99 7.73
N SER A 49 4.68 -14.00 7.35
CA SER A 49 5.65 -14.59 8.27
C SER A 49 6.86 -15.13 7.50
N GLY A 50 7.85 -15.59 8.24
CA GLY A 50 9.01 -16.26 7.67
C GLY A 50 9.82 -15.35 6.76
N THR A 51 10.17 -15.88 5.60
CA THR A 51 11.00 -15.16 4.63
C THR A 51 10.33 -13.87 4.16
N SER A 52 9.02 -13.91 3.96
CA SER A 52 8.30 -12.72 3.51
C SER A 52 8.39 -11.59 4.51
N ALA A 53 8.24 -11.90 5.80
CA ALA A 53 8.36 -10.88 6.84
C ALA A 53 9.78 -10.29 6.87
N GLY A 54 10.78 -11.13 6.70
CA GLY A 54 12.15 -10.67 6.64
C GLY A 54 12.40 -9.75 5.47
N THR A 55 11.87 -10.10 4.30
CA THR A 55 12.00 -9.27 3.11
C THR A 55 11.36 -7.91 3.31
N LEU A 56 10.16 -7.88 3.88
CA LEU A 56 9.48 -6.60 4.14
C LEU A 56 10.25 -5.75 5.13
N SER A 57 10.78 -6.37 6.17
CA SER A 57 11.56 -5.65 7.16
C SER A 57 12.79 -5.00 6.53
N GLU A 58 13.46 -5.72 5.65
CA GLU A 58 14.63 -5.19 4.95
C GLU A 58 14.25 -4.06 4.00
N LEU A 59 13.15 -4.22 3.27
CA LEU A 59 12.69 -3.19 2.36
C LEU A 59 12.29 -1.93 3.11
N ALA A 60 11.63 -2.09 4.26
CA ALA A 60 11.25 -0.95 5.08
C ALA A 60 12.49 -0.19 5.54
N ALA A 61 13.51 -0.92 5.99
CA ALA A 61 14.74 -0.31 6.48
C ALA A 61 15.54 0.35 5.36
N SER A 62 15.42 -0.14 4.14
CA SER A 62 16.19 0.37 3.01
C SER A 62 15.54 1.55 2.30
N GLY A 63 14.35 1.98 2.73
CA GLY A 63 13.70 3.13 2.11
C GLY A 63 12.92 2.80 0.85
N PHE A 64 12.46 1.57 0.72
CA PHE A 64 11.71 1.16 -0.47
C PHE A 64 10.50 2.05 -0.77
N PRO A 65 9.63 2.38 0.22
CA PRO A 65 8.47 3.23 -0.10
C PRO A 65 8.87 4.60 -0.63
N GLU A 66 9.93 5.18 -0.08
CA GLU A 66 10.39 6.49 -0.52
C GLU A 66 10.90 6.44 -1.95
N ARG A 67 11.65 5.38 -2.28
CA ARG A 67 12.14 5.21 -3.64
C ARG A 67 11.01 4.99 -4.61
N GLU A 68 9.96 4.28 -4.20
CA GLU A 68 8.80 4.06 -5.05
C GLU A 68 8.06 5.36 -5.32
N ARG A 69 7.88 6.20 -4.30
CA ARG A 69 7.25 7.50 -4.50
C ARG A 69 8.06 8.39 -5.43
N ASP A 70 9.38 8.38 -5.25
CA ASP A 70 10.27 9.16 -6.10
C ASP A 70 10.23 8.68 -7.54
N HIS A 71 10.27 7.38 -7.72
CA HIS A 71 10.24 6.78 -9.05
C HIS A 71 8.92 7.10 -9.76
N ALA A 72 7.81 7.01 -9.04
CA ALA A 72 6.51 7.34 -9.59
C ALA A 72 6.45 8.81 -10.01
N ARG A 73 6.98 9.69 -9.17
CA ARG A 73 6.98 11.13 -9.48
C ARG A 73 7.76 11.42 -10.75
N ARG A 74 8.93 10.79 -10.92
CA ARG A 74 9.75 10.99 -12.10
C ARG A 74 9.07 10.52 -13.36
N LYS A 75 8.24 9.49 -13.25
CA LYS A 75 7.53 8.93 -14.40
C LYS A 75 6.15 9.50 -14.57
N ASN A 76 5.82 10.52 -13.78
CA ASN A 76 4.50 11.15 -13.81
C ASN A 76 3.40 10.13 -13.53
N VAL A 77 3.64 9.26 -12.57
CA VAL A 77 2.70 8.26 -12.12
C VAL A 77 2.22 8.66 -10.73
N ARG A 78 0.91 8.61 -10.52
CA ARG A 78 0.32 8.91 -9.24
C ARG A 78 0.05 7.61 -8.48
N ILE A 79 0.34 7.61 -7.19
CA ILE A 79 0.05 6.46 -6.34
C ILE A 79 -1.20 6.77 -5.51
N VAL A 80 -2.23 5.95 -5.67
CA VAL A 80 -3.50 6.10 -4.96
C VAL A 80 -3.68 4.87 -4.07
N THR A 81 -3.84 5.09 -2.78
CA THR A 81 -3.99 3.97 -1.84
C THR A 81 -5.46 3.77 -1.45
N CYS A 82 -5.74 2.62 -0.86
CA CYS A 82 -7.11 2.30 -0.45
C CYS A 82 -7.63 3.22 0.66
N GLU A 83 -6.77 3.99 1.29
CA GLU A 83 -7.20 4.96 2.30
C GLU A 83 -7.36 6.37 1.72
N ASP A 84 -7.09 6.54 0.44
CA ASP A 84 -7.29 7.83 -0.22
C ASP A 84 -8.72 7.95 -0.74
N MET A 85 -9.23 9.18 -0.74
CA MET A 85 -10.57 9.42 -1.26
C MET A 85 -10.68 9.16 -2.76
N ASP A 86 -9.56 9.25 -3.46
CA ASP A 86 -9.51 9.03 -4.90
C ASP A 86 -9.55 7.56 -5.30
N TYR A 87 -9.45 6.67 -4.33
CA TYR A 87 -9.49 5.24 -4.64
C TYR A 87 -10.88 4.86 -5.16
N PRO A 88 -10.96 4.17 -6.30
CA PRO A 88 -12.25 3.86 -6.90
C PRO A 88 -13.12 2.99 -5.98
N ASP A 89 -14.34 3.43 -5.73
CA ASP A 89 -15.26 2.68 -4.88
C ASP A 89 -15.56 1.30 -5.44
N ALA A 90 -15.60 1.18 -6.76
CA ALA A 90 -15.87 -0.10 -7.39
C ALA A 90 -14.84 -1.16 -7.02
N LEU A 91 -13.60 -0.76 -6.79
CA LEU A 91 -12.56 -1.70 -6.40
C LEU A 91 -12.67 -2.13 -4.96
N ARG A 92 -13.24 -1.31 -4.09
CA ARG A 92 -13.35 -1.64 -2.67
C ARG A 92 -14.20 -2.87 -2.43
N GLY A 93 -15.10 -3.20 -3.35
CA GLY A 93 -15.94 -4.37 -3.22
C GLY A 93 -15.35 -5.65 -3.79
N ILE A 94 -14.17 -5.56 -4.39
CA ILE A 94 -13.53 -6.72 -5.01
C ILE A 94 -12.61 -7.38 -3.98
N PRO A 95 -12.72 -8.69 -3.77
CA PRO A 95 -11.91 -9.37 -2.75
C PRO A 95 -10.41 -9.20 -2.93
N ASP A 96 -9.94 -9.12 -4.16
CA ASP A 96 -8.52 -9.01 -4.46
C ASP A 96 -8.07 -7.58 -4.74
N ALA A 97 -8.83 -6.59 -4.31
CA ALA A 97 -8.49 -5.21 -4.59
C ALA A 97 -7.12 -4.86 -4.02
N PRO A 98 -6.27 -4.19 -4.81
CA PRO A 98 -4.92 -3.86 -4.35
C PRO A 98 -4.93 -2.74 -3.30
N LEU A 99 -3.89 -2.72 -2.48
CA LEU A 99 -3.76 -1.66 -1.48
C LEU A 99 -3.36 -0.34 -2.09
N ALA A 100 -2.65 -0.37 -3.21
CA ALA A 100 -2.21 0.83 -3.90
C ALA A 100 -2.32 0.64 -5.40
N LEU A 101 -2.70 1.72 -6.08
CA LEU A 101 -2.79 1.76 -7.54
C LEU A 101 -1.77 2.76 -8.06
N TYR A 102 -1.14 2.40 -9.18
CA TYR A 102 -0.20 3.30 -9.86
C TYR A 102 -0.90 3.80 -11.13
N VAL A 103 -1.22 5.08 -11.15
CA VAL A 103 -2.03 5.67 -12.23
C VAL A 103 -1.16 6.59 -13.07
N ALA A 104 -0.97 6.22 -14.32
CA ALA A 104 -0.11 6.98 -15.22
C ALA A 104 -0.77 8.30 -15.61
N GLY A 105 0.02 9.36 -15.61
CA GLY A 105 -0.45 10.66 -16.04
C GLY A 105 -1.39 11.38 -15.10
N GLY A 106 -1.63 10.79 -13.95
CA GLY A 106 -2.60 11.32 -13.01
C GLY A 106 -4.02 11.07 -13.50
N LEU A 107 -4.98 11.36 -12.64
CA LEU A 107 -6.39 11.22 -12.99
C LEU A 107 -6.95 12.59 -13.32
N PRO A 108 -7.35 12.81 -14.56
CA PRO A 108 -7.99 14.08 -14.88
C PRO A 108 -9.28 14.21 -14.09
N SER A 109 -9.53 15.41 -13.61
CA SER A 109 -10.72 15.67 -12.84
C SER A 109 -11.94 15.34 -13.68
N GLY A 110 -12.85 14.61 -13.10
CA GLY A 110 -14.11 14.30 -13.76
C GLY A 110 -14.06 13.15 -14.72
N VAL A 111 -12.91 12.57 -14.95
CA VAL A 111 -12.82 11.41 -15.82
C VAL A 111 -12.83 10.18 -14.97
N SER A 112 -13.92 9.51 -14.98
CA SER A 112 -14.00 8.28 -14.24
C SER A 112 -13.64 7.12 -15.14
N GLY A 113 -13.13 6.10 -14.56
CA GLY A 113 -12.87 4.88 -15.27
C GLY A 113 -11.70 4.93 -16.19
N VAL A 114 -10.88 5.89 -16.06
CA VAL A 114 -9.69 5.87 -16.81
C VAL A 114 -8.78 4.97 -16.12
N ALA A 115 -8.85 3.88 -16.48
CA ALA A 115 -8.02 2.99 -15.98
C ALA A 115 -6.80 3.08 -16.63
N VAL A 116 -6.01 3.00 -16.42
CA VAL A 116 -4.98 2.72 -17.06
C VAL A 116 -4.26 2.11 -16.95
#